data_2426f76f57091f26d8f559eafcf2fc42
#
_entry.id   2426f76f57091f26d8f559eafcf2fc42
#
_cell.length_a   1.000
_cell.length_b   1.000
_cell.length_c   1.000
_cell.angle_alpha   90.00
_cell.angle_beta   90.00
_cell.angle_gamma   90.00
#
_symmetry.space_group_name_H-M   'P 1'
#
loop_
_entity.id
_entity.type
_entity.pdbx_description
1 polymer ?
#
loop_
_entity_poly.entity_id
_entity_poly.type
_entity_poly.pdbx_seq_one_letter_code
_entity_poly.pdbx_strand_id
1 'polypeptide(L)'
;LGANGAGKTTAMRIFCGLSQPSSGKAIVAGFDCSTQHEQVKRHIGYMSQRFSLYDDLTVEENMTLFGGIYGMNKSEIKTRTEEMLEELGIRDKRHEMVGALPLGWKQKLAFSVSILHSPEIVFLDEPTGGVDAETRKEFWQLIYRAADRGTTIFVTTHYMDEAEYCDRVSIMVDGRIEAMDTPECLRQQFGAETMYDVFIQLARKAKRT
;
A
#
# COMPACT_ATOMS: atom_id res chain seq x y z
N LEU A 1 -6.77 -8.39 3.70
CA LEU A 1 -7.69 -8.03 4.78
C LEU A 1 -7.49 -8.94 5.98
N GLY A 2 -7.60 -8.44 7.22
CA GLY A 2 -7.49 -9.26 8.43
C GLY A 2 -7.29 -8.40 9.68
N ALA A 3 -7.56 -9.00 10.86
CA ALA A 3 -7.36 -8.34 12.14
C ALA A 3 -5.88 -7.99 12.39
N ASN A 4 -5.64 -7.15 13.39
CA ASN A 4 -4.29 -6.86 13.86
C ASN A 4 -3.64 -8.17 14.38
N GLY A 5 -2.38 -8.40 13.99
CA GLY A 5 -1.66 -9.65 14.32
C GLY A 5 -1.95 -10.84 13.40
N ALA A 6 -2.86 -10.74 12.42
CA ALA A 6 -3.17 -11.85 11.49
C ALA A 6 -2.02 -12.23 10.55
N GLY A 7 -0.91 -11.48 10.51
CA GLY A 7 0.25 -11.78 9.65
C GLY A 7 0.36 -10.92 8.38
N LYS A 8 -0.53 -9.96 8.15
CA LYS A 8 -0.54 -9.10 6.95
C LYS A 8 0.80 -8.43 6.67
N THR A 9 1.32 -7.66 7.64
CA THR A 9 2.61 -6.96 7.53
C THR A 9 3.78 -7.93 7.36
N THR A 10 3.73 -9.11 7.97
CA THR A 10 4.75 -10.15 7.79
C THR A 10 4.79 -10.64 6.35
N ALA A 11 3.63 -10.99 5.78
CA ALA A 11 3.53 -11.40 4.38
C ALA A 11 3.99 -10.28 3.44
N MET A 12 3.55 -9.04 3.68
CA MET A 12 3.96 -7.88 2.88
C MET A 12 5.49 -7.67 2.92
N ARG A 13 6.13 -7.77 4.09
CA ARG A 13 7.60 -7.67 4.20
C ARG A 13 8.33 -8.73 3.41
N ILE A 14 7.77 -9.95 3.33
CA ILE A 14 8.33 -11.03 2.49
C ILE A 14 8.18 -10.65 1.00
N PHE A 15 7.02 -10.19 0.57
CA PHE A 15 6.78 -9.77 -0.82
C PHE A 15 7.67 -8.60 -1.24
N CYS A 16 7.98 -7.68 -0.34
CA CYS A 16 8.90 -6.57 -0.59
C CYS A 16 10.39 -6.96 -0.52
N GLY A 17 10.73 -8.23 -0.28
CA GLY A 17 12.12 -8.66 -0.11
C GLY A 17 12.80 -8.12 1.15
N LEU A 18 12.02 -7.70 2.16
CA LEU A 18 12.51 -7.15 3.44
C LEU A 18 12.66 -8.24 4.51
N SER A 19 12.08 -9.42 4.30
CA SER A 19 12.17 -10.57 5.19
C SER A 19 12.17 -11.86 4.36
N GLN A 20 12.83 -12.89 4.86
CA GLN A 20 12.83 -14.20 4.20
C GLN A 20 11.72 -15.09 4.77
N PRO A 21 11.00 -15.86 3.94
CA PRO A 21 10.06 -16.86 4.43
C PRO A 21 10.81 -18.02 5.09
N SER A 22 10.25 -18.58 6.16
CA SER A 22 10.81 -19.79 6.82
C SER A 22 10.70 -21.03 5.94
N SER A 23 9.73 -21.06 5.03
CA SER A 23 9.51 -22.12 4.04
C SER A 23 8.67 -21.61 2.89
N GLY A 24 8.63 -22.37 1.79
CA GLY A 24 7.88 -21.97 0.58
C GLY A 24 8.64 -20.96 -0.28
N LYS A 25 7.95 -20.37 -1.24
CA LYS A 25 8.50 -19.45 -2.22
C LYS A 25 7.55 -18.28 -2.47
N ALA A 26 8.09 -17.07 -2.57
CA ALA A 26 7.37 -15.87 -2.96
C ALA A 26 8.01 -15.28 -4.23
N ILE A 27 7.19 -14.98 -5.24
CA ILE A 27 7.62 -14.36 -6.51
C ILE A 27 6.84 -13.07 -6.68
N VAL A 28 7.55 -11.96 -6.92
CA VAL A 28 6.98 -10.63 -7.16
C VAL A 28 7.64 -10.02 -8.39
N ALA A 29 6.86 -9.49 -9.32
CA ALA A 29 7.35 -8.96 -10.60
C ALA A 29 8.27 -9.96 -11.35
N GLY A 30 8.00 -11.28 -11.23
CA GLY A 30 8.83 -12.33 -11.84
C GLY A 30 10.09 -12.71 -11.07
N PHE A 31 10.42 -12.04 -9.97
CA PHE A 31 11.64 -12.26 -9.19
C PHE A 31 11.34 -12.99 -7.87
N ASP A 32 12.23 -13.89 -7.48
CA ASP A 32 12.19 -14.59 -6.20
C ASP A 32 12.57 -13.65 -5.05
N CYS A 33 11.65 -13.44 -4.10
CA CYS A 33 11.85 -12.50 -2.98
C CYS A 33 13.01 -12.88 -2.07
N SER A 34 13.39 -14.15 -2.00
CA SER A 34 14.48 -14.63 -1.13
C SER A 34 15.85 -14.48 -1.74
N THR A 35 15.98 -14.73 -3.06
CA THR A 35 17.28 -14.78 -3.75
C THR A 35 17.52 -13.57 -4.65
N GLN A 36 16.46 -12.87 -5.07
CA GLN A 36 16.50 -11.74 -6.01
C GLN A 36 15.88 -10.47 -5.40
N HIS A 37 16.01 -10.29 -4.08
CA HIS A 37 15.37 -9.21 -3.34
C HIS A 37 15.74 -7.81 -3.87
N GLU A 38 16.96 -7.60 -4.39
CA GLU A 38 17.35 -6.32 -4.99
C GLU A 38 16.60 -6.04 -6.31
N GLN A 39 16.29 -7.09 -7.08
CA GLN A 39 15.46 -6.93 -8.28
C GLN A 39 14.02 -6.62 -7.90
N VAL A 40 13.47 -7.33 -6.91
CA VAL A 40 12.12 -7.03 -6.37
C VAL A 40 12.01 -5.56 -6.00
N LYS A 41 12.94 -5.03 -5.19
CA LYS A 41 12.94 -3.64 -4.71
C LYS A 41 12.95 -2.59 -5.83
N ARG A 42 13.56 -2.91 -6.97
CA ARG A 42 13.59 -2.00 -8.14
C ARG A 42 12.26 -1.91 -8.89
N HIS A 43 11.41 -2.94 -8.77
CA HIS A 43 10.15 -3.06 -9.51
C HIS A 43 8.93 -2.76 -8.65
N ILE A 44 9.13 -2.51 -7.35
CA ILE A 44 8.04 -2.22 -6.42
C ILE A 44 8.15 -0.84 -5.80
N GLY A 45 6.99 -0.28 -5.46
CA GLY A 45 6.87 0.78 -4.48
C GLY A 45 6.43 0.21 -3.13
N TYR A 46 6.82 0.83 -2.05
CA TYR A 46 6.40 0.41 -0.71
C TYR A 46 6.10 1.60 0.19
N MET A 47 4.89 1.61 0.72
CA MET A 47 4.48 2.55 1.76
C MET A 47 4.22 1.76 3.05
N SER A 48 5.08 1.95 4.04
CA SER A 48 4.95 1.30 5.34
C SER A 48 3.89 1.99 6.22
N GLN A 49 3.34 1.25 7.18
CA GLN A 49 2.36 1.76 8.15
C GLN A 49 2.90 2.97 8.96
N ARG A 50 4.20 2.97 9.27
CA ARG A 50 4.87 4.15 9.82
C ARG A 50 5.46 4.97 8.69
N PHE A 51 5.25 6.29 8.72
CA PHE A 51 5.79 7.16 7.68
C PHE A 51 7.29 6.96 7.51
N SER A 52 7.69 6.72 6.26
CA SER A 52 9.09 6.67 5.85
C SER A 52 9.63 8.04 5.39
N LEU A 53 8.77 9.08 5.36
CA LEU A 53 9.19 10.43 5.00
C LEU A 53 9.97 11.08 6.14
N TYR A 54 10.89 11.95 5.76
CA TYR A 54 11.70 12.71 6.69
C TYR A 54 10.98 14.01 7.05
N ASP A 55 10.58 14.16 8.31
CA ASP A 55 9.82 15.30 8.82
C ASP A 55 10.62 16.61 8.77
N ASP A 56 11.93 16.54 8.83
CA ASP A 56 12.91 17.64 8.79
C ASP A 56 13.38 18.01 7.37
N LEU A 57 12.82 17.37 6.36
CA LEU A 57 12.98 17.73 4.95
C LEU A 57 11.68 18.32 4.39
N THR A 58 11.83 19.20 3.40
CA THR A 58 10.68 19.72 2.64
C THR A 58 10.05 18.63 1.77
N VAL A 59 8.87 18.93 1.25
CA VAL A 59 8.16 18.05 0.29
C VAL A 59 9.07 17.73 -0.90
N GLU A 60 9.69 18.75 -1.52
CA GLU A 60 10.57 18.56 -2.69
C GLU A 60 11.86 17.81 -2.35
N GLU A 61 12.43 18.06 -1.18
CA GLU A 61 13.64 17.35 -0.73
C GLU A 61 13.36 15.88 -0.47
N ASN A 62 12.20 15.53 0.12
CA ASN A 62 11.77 14.14 0.26
C ASN A 62 11.64 13.46 -1.13
N MET A 63 10.96 14.08 -2.09
CA MET A 63 10.84 13.53 -3.44
C MET A 63 12.19 13.36 -4.12
N THR A 64 13.10 14.33 -3.95
CA THR A 64 14.44 14.27 -4.51
C THR A 64 15.26 13.13 -3.90
N LEU A 65 15.21 12.99 -2.59
CA LEU A 65 15.91 11.93 -1.85
C LEU A 65 15.43 10.54 -2.30
N PHE A 66 14.11 10.32 -2.27
CA PHE A 66 13.56 9.01 -2.65
C PHE A 66 13.73 8.71 -4.13
N GLY A 67 13.59 9.70 -5.03
CA GLY A 67 13.91 9.54 -6.44
C GLY A 67 15.36 9.10 -6.65
N GLY A 68 16.30 9.67 -5.89
CA GLY A 68 17.70 9.24 -5.89
C GLY A 68 17.89 7.80 -5.37
N ILE A 69 17.18 7.41 -4.31
CA ILE A 69 17.20 6.03 -3.78
C ILE A 69 16.67 5.04 -4.81
N TYR A 70 15.64 5.42 -5.57
CA TYR A 70 15.11 4.60 -6.67
C TYR A 70 15.97 4.61 -7.94
N GLY A 71 17.08 5.34 -7.95
CA GLY A 71 18.04 5.40 -9.07
C GLY A 71 17.61 6.28 -10.24
N MET A 72 16.65 7.18 -10.03
CA MET A 72 16.19 8.14 -11.02
C MET A 72 17.25 9.23 -11.26
N ASN A 73 17.35 9.72 -12.48
CA ASN A 73 18.21 10.87 -12.77
C ASN A 73 17.53 12.19 -12.35
N LYS A 74 18.33 13.26 -12.25
CA LYS A 74 17.84 14.58 -11.77
C LYS A 74 16.70 15.16 -12.61
N SER A 75 16.72 14.95 -13.92
CA SER A 75 15.68 15.44 -14.83
C SER A 75 14.36 14.70 -14.61
N GLU A 76 14.44 13.38 -14.51
CA GLU A 76 13.28 12.52 -14.19
C GLU A 76 12.66 12.90 -12.85
N ILE A 77 13.48 13.02 -11.80
CA ILE A 77 13.01 13.44 -10.46
C ILE A 77 12.27 14.76 -10.55
N LYS A 78 12.86 15.76 -11.23
CA LYS A 78 12.25 17.08 -11.37
C LYS A 78 10.89 17.00 -12.07
N THR A 79 10.81 16.31 -13.20
CA THR A 79 9.57 16.17 -13.98
C THR A 79 8.50 15.45 -13.16
N ARG A 80 8.86 14.31 -12.56
CA ARG A 80 7.92 13.54 -11.76
C ARG A 80 7.46 14.27 -10.49
N THR A 81 8.34 15.03 -9.86
CA THR A 81 7.99 15.88 -8.72
C THR A 81 6.94 16.92 -9.11
N GLU A 82 7.12 17.63 -10.23
CA GLU A 82 6.14 18.61 -10.71
C GLU A 82 4.77 17.96 -10.98
N GLU A 83 4.76 16.81 -11.69
CA GLU A 83 3.54 16.05 -11.97
C GLU A 83 2.82 15.65 -10.67
N MET A 84 3.55 15.12 -9.69
CA MET A 84 2.98 14.67 -8.41
C MET A 84 2.43 15.84 -7.57
N LEU A 85 3.16 16.95 -7.50
CA LEU A 85 2.71 18.14 -6.79
C LEU A 85 1.46 18.75 -7.40
N GLU A 86 1.35 18.71 -8.74
CA GLU A 86 0.14 19.12 -9.45
C GLU A 86 -1.03 18.17 -9.18
N GLU A 87 -0.80 16.87 -9.30
CA GLU A 87 -1.82 15.84 -9.05
C GLU A 87 -2.37 15.90 -7.61
N LEU A 88 -1.51 16.20 -6.64
CA LEU A 88 -1.91 16.40 -5.25
C LEU A 88 -2.52 17.79 -4.99
N GLY A 89 -2.33 18.78 -5.88
CA GLY A 89 -2.77 20.15 -5.67
C GLY A 89 -2.01 20.88 -4.55
N ILE A 90 -0.71 20.55 -4.37
CA ILE A 90 0.15 21.11 -3.29
C ILE A 90 1.41 21.76 -3.83
N ARG A 91 1.39 22.34 -5.02
CA ARG A 91 2.55 23.07 -5.56
C ARG A 91 3.04 24.18 -4.65
N ASP A 92 2.13 24.86 -3.98
CA ASP A 92 2.41 25.92 -3.00
C ASP A 92 3.16 25.41 -1.76
N LYS A 93 3.03 24.12 -1.44
CA LYS A 93 3.64 23.46 -0.28
C LYS A 93 5.00 22.80 -0.56
N ARG A 94 5.53 22.93 -1.79
CA ARG A 94 6.77 22.25 -2.18
C ARG A 94 7.95 22.48 -1.25
N HIS A 95 8.07 23.68 -0.67
CA HIS A 95 9.12 24.07 0.25
C HIS A 95 8.69 24.01 1.72
N GLU A 96 7.50 23.49 2.00
CA GLU A 96 7.03 23.28 3.37
C GLU A 96 7.66 22.00 3.95
N MET A 97 8.07 22.06 5.23
CA MET A 97 8.58 20.88 5.93
C MET A 97 7.50 19.82 6.05
N VAL A 98 7.85 18.57 5.76
CA VAL A 98 6.89 17.46 5.86
C VAL A 98 6.33 17.31 7.27
N GLY A 99 7.16 17.62 8.30
CA GLY A 99 6.74 17.63 9.69
C GLY A 99 5.55 18.55 9.99
N ALA A 100 5.41 19.65 9.26
CA ALA A 100 4.33 20.63 9.42
C ALA A 100 3.01 20.24 8.73
N LEU A 101 3.04 19.26 7.82
CA LEU A 101 1.85 18.83 7.07
C LEU A 101 0.86 18.06 7.97
N PRO A 102 -0.45 18.25 7.78
CA PRO A 102 -1.46 17.38 8.36
C PRO A 102 -1.27 15.90 7.95
N LEU A 103 -1.73 14.97 8.80
CA LEU A 103 -1.55 13.53 8.60
C LEU A 103 -2.00 13.04 7.22
N GLY A 104 -3.18 13.47 6.75
CA GLY A 104 -3.69 13.08 5.45
C GLY A 104 -2.80 13.51 4.27
N TRP A 105 -2.16 14.68 4.38
CA TRP A 105 -1.21 15.12 3.37
C TRP A 105 0.10 14.33 3.42
N LYS A 106 0.58 14.00 4.61
CA LYS A 106 1.74 13.10 4.77
C LYS A 106 1.49 11.74 4.13
N GLN A 107 0.28 11.17 4.28
CA GLN A 107 -0.10 9.90 3.66
C GLN A 107 -0.14 10.00 2.13
N LYS A 108 -0.79 11.03 1.58
CA LYS A 108 -0.83 11.27 0.14
C LYS A 108 0.57 11.45 -0.44
N LEU A 109 1.44 12.20 0.25
CA LEU A 109 2.83 12.40 -0.15
C LEU A 109 3.62 11.08 -0.09
N ALA A 110 3.46 10.28 0.97
CA ALA A 110 4.13 8.98 1.10
C ALA A 110 3.71 8.01 0.00
N PHE A 111 2.41 8.00 -0.37
CA PHE A 111 1.94 7.26 -1.53
C PHE A 111 2.59 7.76 -2.82
N SER A 112 2.59 9.08 -3.07
CA SER A 112 3.20 9.66 -4.28
C SER A 112 4.69 9.35 -4.39
N VAL A 113 5.41 9.38 -3.28
CA VAL A 113 6.82 8.97 -3.21
C VAL A 113 6.97 7.48 -3.57
N SER A 114 6.07 6.61 -3.09
CA SER A 114 6.14 5.16 -3.37
C SER A 114 5.92 4.82 -4.86
N ILE A 115 5.27 5.69 -5.62
CA ILE A 115 5.02 5.52 -7.06
C ILE A 115 5.90 6.41 -7.96
N LEU A 116 6.82 7.18 -7.37
CA LEU A 116 7.60 8.21 -8.07
C LEU A 116 8.39 7.64 -9.27
N HIS A 117 8.97 6.45 -9.12
CA HIS A 117 9.76 5.75 -10.12
C HIS A 117 8.93 4.86 -11.06
N SER A 118 7.60 5.01 -11.04
CA SER A 118 6.65 4.25 -11.87
C SER A 118 6.80 2.72 -11.73
N PRO A 119 6.70 2.17 -10.52
CA PRO A 119 6.85 0.74 -10.28
C PRO A 119 5.69 -0.07 -10.89
N GLU A 120 5.94 -1.35 -11.20
CA GLU A 120 4.91 -2.28 -11.67
C GLU A 120 3.90 -2.63 -10.59
N ILE A 121 4.37 -2.72 -9.33
CA ILE A 121 3.56 -3.09 -8.17
C ILE A 121 3.84 -2.14 -7.02
N VAL A 122 2.79 -1.72 -6.32
CA VAL A 122 2.91 -0.93 -5.09
C VAL A 122 2.27 -1.66 -3.92
N PHE A 123 3.01 -1.76 -2.83
CA PHE A 123 2.55 -2.33 -1.57
C PHE A 123 2.25 -1.21 -0.57
N LEU A 124 1.02 -1.18 -0.04
CA LEU A 124 0.53 -0.18 0.90
C LEU A 124 0.13 -0.87 2.21
N ASP A 125 0.87 -0.62 3.28
CA ASP A 125 0.61 -1.23 4.59
C ASP A 125 -0.25 -0.31 5.46
N GLU A 126 -1.57 -0.61 5.54
CA GLU A 126 -2.58 0.17 6.28
C GLU A 126 -2.53 1.69 5.96
N PRO A 127 -2.59 2.08 4.66
CA PRO A 127 -2.23 3.44 4.23
C PRO A 127 -3.21 4.51 4.72
N THR A 128 -4.42 4.15 5.12
CA THR A 128 -5.50 5.05 5.53
C THR A 128 -5.70 5.07 7.04
N GLY A 129 -4.77 4.48 7.80
CA GLY A 129 -4.84 4.43 9.25
C GLY A 129 -4.81 5.84 9.88
N GLY A 130 -5.79 6.12 10.75
CA GLY A 130 -5.81 7.35 11.55
C GLY A 130 -6.31 8.61 10.84
N VAL A 131 -6.79 8.53 9.59
CA VAL A 131 -7.43 9.66 8.89
C VAL A 131 -8.94 9.58 8.92
N ASP A 132 -9.58 10.73 8.74
CA ASP A 132 -11.04 10.84 8.61
C ASP A 132 -11.59 10.21 7.31
N ALA A 133 -12.90 10.07 7.22
CA ALA A 133 -13.56 9.38 6.11
C ALA A 133 -13.39 10.11 4.77
N GLU A 134 -13.34 11.45 4.77
CA GLU A 134 -13.16 12.25 3.55
C GLU A 134 -11.74 12.07 3.00
N THR A 135 -10.74 12.24 3.86
CA THR A 135 -9.33 12.00 3.52
C THR A 135 -9.10 10.57 3.02
N ARG A 136 -9.76 9.57 3.63
CA ARG A 136 -9.72 8.17 3.19
C ARG A 136 -10.26 8.02 1.78
N LYS A 137 -11.42 8.61 1.48
CA LYS A 137 -12.02 8.58 0.14
C LYS A 137 -11.10 9.21 -0.91
N GLU A 138 -10.50 10.36 -0.61
CA GLU A 138 -9.54 11.01 -1.50
C GLU A 138 -8.29 10.15 -1.72
N PHE A 139 -7.81 9.46 -0.69
CA PHE A 139 -6.67 8.55 -0.81
C PHE A 139 -6.99 7.37 -1.75
N TRP A 140 -8.18 6.78 -1.64
CA TRP A 140 -8.62 5.72 -2.57
C TRP A 140 -8.74 6.22 -4.01
N GLN A 141 -9.10 7.48 -4.24
CA GLN A 141 -9.06 8.06 -5.59
C GLN A 141 -7.63 8.14 -6.15
N LEU A 142 -6.61 8.40 -5.31
CA LEU A 142 -5.22 8.34 -5.75
C LEU A 142 -4.81 6.91 -6.12
N ILE A 143 -5.23 5.92 -5.33
CA ILE A 143 -5.01 4.50 -5.63
C ILE A 143 -5.60 4.14 -7.00
N TYR A 144 -6.86 4.48 -7.25
CA TYR A 144 -7.52 4.18 -8.53
C TYR A 144 -6.81 4.84 -9.72
N ARG A 145 -6.40 6.10 -9.59
CA ARG A 145 -5.64 6.77 -10.65
C ARG A 145 -4.32 6.08 -10.97
N ALA A 146 -3.63 5.55 -9.97
CA ALA A 146 -2.41 4.79 -10.18
C ALA A 146 -2.69 3.41 -10.82
N ALA A 147 -3.77 2.74 -10.41
CA ALA A 147 -4.22 1.48 -11.02
C ALA A 147 -4.63 1.67 -12.50
N ASP A 148 -5.36 2.72 -12.83
CA ASP A 148 -5.76 3.07 -14.19
C ASP A 148 -4.55 3.32 -15.12
N ARG A 149 -3.41 3.71 -14.55
CA ARG A 149 -2.13 3.84 -15.28
C ARG A 149 -1.38 2.53 -15.43
N GLY A 150 -1.95 1.41 -14.96
CA GLY A 150 -1.39 0.06 -15.09
C GLY A 150 -0.56 -0.42 -13.91
N THR A 151 -0.47 0.33 -12.81
CA THR A 151 0.23 -0.11 -11.59
C THR A 151 -0.66 -1.10 -10.83
N THR A 152 -0.13 -2.27 -10.49
CA THR A 152 -0.81 -3.20 -9.57
C THR A 152 -0.68 -2.69 -8.13
N ILE A 153 -1.80 -2.53 -7.42
CA ILE A 153 -1.79 -2.02 -6.05
C ILE A 153 -2.18 -3.14 -5.08
N PHE A 154 -1.32 -3.41 -4.11
CA PHE A 154 -1.57 -4.37 -3.04
C PHE A 154 -1.72 -3.61 -1.71
N VAL A 155 -2.91 -3.64 -1.13
CA VAL A 155 -3.24 -2.92 0.11
C VAL A 155 -3.46 -3.90 1.25
N THR A 156 -2.83 -3.68 2.40
CA THR A 156 -3.28 -4.31 3.65
C THR A 156 -4.17 -3.34 4.42
N THR A 157 -5.24 -3.85 4.98
CA THR A 157 -6.14 -3.08 5.84
C THR A 157 -6.79 -3.97 6.89
N HIS A 158 -7.19 -3.38 7.99
CA HIS A 158 -8.09 -3.97 8.99
C HIS A 158 -9.51 -3.36 8.92
N TYR A 159 -9.73 -2.39 8.03
CA TYR A 159 -11.03 -1.80 7.77
C TYR A 159 -11.79 -2.66 6.75
N MET A 160 -12.90 -3.27 7.19
CA MET A 160 -13.64 -4.22 6.36
C MET A 160 -14.40 -3.57 5.21
N ASP A 161 -14.77 -2.31 5.35
CA ASP A 161 -15.38 -1.48 4.30
C ASP A 161 -14.42 -1.18 3.15
N GLU A 162 -13.12 -1.10 3.40
CA GLU A 162 -12.13 -0.89 2.35
C GLU A 162 -11.99 -2.09 1.39
N ALA A 163 -12.40 -3.28 1.82
CA ALA A 163 -12.43 -4.44 0.94
C ALA A 163 -13.34 -4.25 -0.28
N GLU A 164 -14.41 -3.46 -0.13
CA GLU A 164 -15.35 -3.17 -1.23
C GLU A 164 -14.73 -2.31 -2.35
N TYR A 165 -13.59 -1.67 -2.07
CA TYR A 165 -12.86 -0.87 -3.05
C TYR A 165 -11.86 -1.68 -3.89
N CYS A 166 -11.71 -2.97 -3.60
CA CYS A 166 -10.70 -3.83 -4.23
C CYS A 166 -11.32 -4.78 -5.25
N ASP A 167 -10.63 -5.05 -6.36
CA ASP A 167 -11.04 -6.07 -7.33
C ASP A 167 -10.97 -7.48 -6.75
N ARG A 168 -10.00 -7.75 -5.87
CA ARG A 168 -9.81 -9.02 -5.17
C ARG A 168 -9.42 -8.81 -3.73
N VAL A 169 -9.94 -9.66 -2.87
CA VAL A 169 -9.67 -9.63 -1.43
C VAL A 169 -9.17 -10.99 -0.97
N SER A 170 -8.05 -11.00 -0.26
CA SER A 170 -7.57 -12.14 0.51
C SER A 170 -7.87 -11.89 1.99
N ILE A 171 -8.60 -12.78 2.63
CA ILE A 171 -8.91 -12.67 4.07
C ILE A 171 -7.96 -13.56 4.85
N MET A 172 -7.15 -12.93 5.69
CA MET A 172 -6.17 -13.61 6.54
C MET A 172 -6.65 -13.68 7.99
N VAL A 173 -6.64 -14.88 8.54
CA VAL A 173 -6.95 -15.17 9.95
C VAL A 173 -5.86 -16.06 10.50
N ASP A 174 -5.27 -15.68 11.63
CA ASP A 174 -4.24 -16.45 12.35
C ASP A 174 -3.10 -16.98 11.44
N GLY A 175 -2.62 -16.13 10.53
CA GLY A 175 -1.51 -16.42 9.62
C GLY A 175 -1.87 -17.25 8.38
N ARG A 176 -3.16 -17.54 8.14
CA ARG A 176 -3.64 -18.30 6.98
C ARG A 176 -4.58 -17.50 6.12
N ILE A 177 -4.54 -17.72 4.81
CA ILE A 177 -5.55 -17.19 3.90
C ILE A 177 -6.75 -18.14 3.95
N GLU A 178 -7.85 -17.70 4.57
CA GLU A 178 -9.08 -18.47 4.73
C GLU A 178 -10.04 -18.34 3.55
N ALA A 179 -9.98 -17.22 2.84
CA ALA A 179 -10.76 -16.99 1.63
C ALA A 179 -10.08 -15.98 0.71
N MET A 180 -10.28 -16.10 -0.60
CA MET A 180 -9.76 -15.17 -1.59
C MET A 180 -10.65 -15.18 -2.83
N ASP A 181 -11.31 -14.04 -3.09
CA ASP A 181 -12.09 -13.80 -4.31
C ASP A 181 -12.42 -12.30 -4.43
N THR A 182 -13.30 -11.93 -5.38
CA THR A 182 -13.90 -10.59 -5.40
C THR A 182 -14.79 -10.38 -4.17
N PRO A 183 -15.00 -9.14 -3.71
CA PRO A 183 -15.90 -8.86 -2.57
C PRO A 183 -17.30 -9.45 -2.77
N GLU A 184 -17.84 -9.32 -4.00
CA GLU A 184 -19.17 -9.83 -4.34
C GLU A 184 -19.24 -11.36 -4.22
N CYS A 185 -18.28 -12.10 -4.81
CA CYS A 185 -18.21 -13.56 -4.72
C CYS A 185 -18.09 -14.04 -3.27
N LEU A 186 -17.27 -13.35 -2.46
CA LEU A 186 -17.13 -13.68 -1.05
C LEU A 186 -18.43 -13.49 -0.28
N ARG A 187 -19.15 -12.37 -0.48
CA ARG A 187 -20.46 -12.17 0.16
C ARG A 187 -21.46 -13.26 -0.24
N GLN A 188 -21.53 -13.60 -1.53
CA GLN A 188 -22.41 -14.67 -2.02
C GLN A 188 -22.05 -16.04 -1.42
N GLN A 189 -20.76 -16.38 -1.43
CA GLN A 189 -20.27 -17.67 -0.89
C GLN A 189 -20.60 -17.86 0.59
N PHE A 190 -20.56 -16.80 1.38
CA PHE A 190 -20.82 -16.86 2.82
C PHE A 190 -22.24 -16.45 3.20
N GLY A 191 -23.12 -16.13 2.24
CA GLY A 191 -24.48 -15.64 2.51
C GLY A 191 -24.49 -14.39 3.38
N ALA A 192 -23.55 -13.48 3.15
CA ALA A 192 -23.30 -12.30 3.95
C ALA A 192 -23.71 -11.01 3.22
N GLU A 193 -24.18 -10.01 3.94
CA GLU A 193 -24.52 -8.71 3.36
C GLU A 193 -23.29 -7.82 3.19
N THR A 194 -22.32 -7.92 4.12
CA THR A 194 -21.12 -7.10 4.15
C THR A 194 -19.84 -7.92 4.24
N MET A 195 -18.71 -7.33 3.86
CA MET A 195 -17.39 -7.95 4.06
C MET A 195 -17.04 -8.13 5.55
N TYR A 196 -17.62 -7.32 6.43
CA TYR A 196 -17.51 -7.50 7.87
C TYR A 196 -18.14 -8.83 8.33
N ASP A 197 -19.32 -9.18 7.80
CA ASP A 197 -20.02 -10.43 8.13
C ASP A 197 -19.23 -11.64 7.63
N VAL A 198 -18.66 -11.58 6.43
CA VAL A 198 -17.75 -12.60 5.88
C VAL A 198 -16.56 -12.81 6.84
N PHE A 199 -15.92 -11.72 7.25
CA PHE A 199 -14.76 -11.78 8.15
C PHE A 199 -15.14 -12.42 9.51
N ILE A 200 -16.27 -12.03 10.11
CA ILE A 200 -16.72 -12.57 11.41
C ILE A 200 -16.98 -14.07 11.32
N GLN A 201 -17.59 -14.56 10.22
CA GLN A 201 -17.81 -15.99 10.03
C GLN A 201 -16.49 -16.75 9.97
N LEU A 202 -15.50 -16.27 9.22
CA LEU A 202 -14.18 -16.89 9.09
C LEU A 202 -13.40 -16.85 10.41
N ALA A 203 -13.39 -15.73 11.12
CA ALA A 203 -12.71 -15.57 12.40
C ALA A 203 -13.31 -16.48 13.50
N ARG A 204 -14.64 -16.71 13.50
CA ARG A 204 -15.28 -17.65 14.41
C ARG A 204 -14.96 -19.12 14.09
N LYS A 205 -14.82 -19.46 12.81
CA LYS A 205 -14.44 -20.80 12.37
C LYS A 205 -13.02 -21.15 12.80
N ALA A 206 -12.07 -20.24 12.61
CA ALA A 206 -10.68 -20.42 13.01
C ALA A 206 -10.49 -20.66 14.52
N LYS A 207 -11.30 -20.00 15.39
CA LYS A 207 -11.23 -20.21 16.85
C LYS A 207 -11.82 -21.57 17.32
N ARG A 208 -12.47 -22.31 16.44
CA ARG A 208 -13.09 -23.62 16.79
C ARG A 208 -12.26 -24.81 16.29
N THR A 209 -11.21 -24.56 15.51
CA THR A 209 -10.20 -25.54 15.07
C THR A 209 -8.93 -25.39 15.86
#